data_d67ade9750cb6202985c0137f05a303b
#
_entry.id   d67ade9750cb6202985c0137f05a303b
#
_cell.length_a   1.000
_cell.length_b   1.000
_cell.length_c   1.000
_cell.angle_alpha   90.00
_cell.angle_beta   90.00
_cell.angle_gamma   90.00
#
_symmetry.space_group_name_H-M   'P 1'
#
loop_
_entity.id
_entity.type
_entity.pdbx_description
1 polymer ?
#
loop_
_entity_poly.entity_id
_entity_poly.type
_entity_poly.pdbx_seq_one_letter_code
_entity_poly.pdbx_strand_id
1 'polypeptide(L)'
;MYILENDLLSTQLQQSVIFSPLKFAIIKSFWGPNITSRTAINNELQLEPYFSYYSKQCHLMLGDGGRHISARRHHDISHIVELFNEEKTLEETVDAIRSNILHLNLPDEEDMILGSINLAARLYLMMSFGEVPNARTPERALSWTGASIQDFLKQHLEPRQVLASTSVKLQKIFNARNIQRLAGIKIEWTSDLGQHLRMIHDDERVAIFHNASFLRLHQQRYVTSNSNRFRFESPKNINTRCSRIFPEGFIDETLRTLALLFPQSDKEVKKWVQGLPSEIDQSVRICGSLGADSRHIERFTYWHDRVVVLKQVFDEVEPGTVAHLWNDRRRPVQWYTLWTAALVILLTIFFGFVQCVEGAFQVYKAYYPK
;
A
#
# COMPACT_ATOMS: atom_id res chain seq x y z
N MET A 1 31.70 -16.18 -6.03
CA MET A 1 30.38 -15.47 -6.10
C MET A 1 29.96 -14.88 -4.76
N TYR A 2 30.19 -15.54 -3.64
CA TYR A 2 29.88 -15.02 -2.28
C TYR A 2 30.71 -13.77 -1.86
N ILE A 3 31.94 -13.66 -2.30
CA ILE A 3 32.84 -12.54 -1.96
C ILE A 3 32.33 -11.22 -2.56
N LEU A 4 31.75 -11.26 -3.77
CA LEU A 4 31.22 -10.08 -4.47
C LEU A 4 29.95 -9.48 -3.83
N GLU A 5 29.12 -10.26 -3.14
CA GLU A 5 27.88 -9.77 -2.53
C GLU A 5 28.15 -8.98 -1.25
N ASN A 6 29.07 -9.45 -0.41
CA ASN A 6 29.48 -8.72 0.79
C ASN A 6 30.18 -7.40 0.45
N ASP A 7 30.94 -7.35 -0.66
CA ASP A 7 31.53 -6.12 -1.16
C ASP A 7 30.47 -5.10 -1.60
N LEU A 8 29.38 -5.55 -2.24
CA LEU A 8 28.27 -4.68 -2.65
C LEU A 8 27.54 -4.08 -1.45
N LEU A 9 27.25 -4.87 -0.42
CA LEU A 9 26.61 -4.40 0.82
C LEU A 9 27.52 -3.48 1.65
N SER A 10 28.84 -3.50 1.40
CA SER A 10 29.80 -2.60 2.04
C SER A 10 29.75 -1.17 1.50
N THR A 11 28.93 -0.89 0.47
CA THR A 11 28.71 0.46 -0.03
C THR A 11 27.98 1.32 0.99
N GLN A 12 28.28 2.64 0.95
CA GLN A 12 27.69 3.60 1.87
C GLN A 12 26.20 3.81 1.62
N LEU A 13 25.42 3.95 2.70
CA LEU A 13 23.98 4.21 2.65
C LEU A 13 23.61 5.51 1.89
N GLN A 14 24.55 6.46 1.80
CA GLN A 14 24.35 7.73 1.09
C GLN A 14 24.29 7.54 -0.44
N GLN A 15 24.83 6.46 -0.96
CA GLN A 15 24.78 6.16 -2.38
C GLN A 15 23.38 5.67 -2.76
N SER A 16 22.77 6.34 -3.75
CA SER A 16 21.48 5.91 -4.28
C SER A 16 21.54 4.47 -4.78
N VAL A 17 20.59 3.66 -4.39
CA VAL A 17 20.48 2.24 -4.79
C VAL A 17 19.97 2.14 -6.23
N ILE A 18 20.75 2.65 -7.17
CA ILE A 18 20.40 2.63 -8.61
C ILE A 18 20.90 1.32 -9.26
N PHE A 19 21.96 0.73 -8.72
CA PHE A 19 22.67 -0.38 -9.34
C PHE A 19 21.98 -1.72 -9.07
N SER A 20 21.55 -2.43 -10.11
CA SER A 20 20.84 -3.71 -10.00
C SER A 20 21.52 -4.76 -9.11
N PRO A 21 22.81 -5.01 -9.15
CA PRO A 21 23.46 -5.97 -8.26
C PRO A 21 23.32 -5.63 -6.78
N LEU A 22 23.35 -4.35 -6.39
CA LEU A 22 23.13 -3.93 -5.00
C LEU A 22 21.69 -4.16 -4.59
N LYS A 23 20.70 -3.87 -5.45
CA LYS A 23 19.28 -4.17 -5.20
C LYS A 23 19.09 -5.66 -4.92
N PHE A 24 19.74 -6.55 -5.70
CA PHE A 24 19.70 -7.99 -5.47
C PHE A 24 20.32 -8.41 -4.15
N ALA A 25 21.48 -7.84 -3.79
CA ALA A 25 22.14 -8.14 -2.54
C ALA A 25 21.26 -7.76 -1.34
N ILE A 26 20.60 -6.61 -1.39
CA ILE A 26 19.65 -6.16 -0.35
C ILE A 26 18.44 -7.11 -0.28
N ILE A 27 17.81 -7.44 -1.40
CA ILE A 27 16.66 -8.35 -1.42
C ILE A 27 17.03 -9.72 -0.82
N LYS A 28 18.17 -10.26 -1.23
CA LYS A 28 18.65 -11.55 -0.73
C LYS A 28 18.93 -11.53 0.76
N SER A 29 19.52 -10.45 1.25
CA SER A 29 19.79 -10.25 2.68
C SER A 29 18.51 -10.14 3.50
N PHE A 30 17.53 -9.37 3.05
CA PHE A 30 16.29 -9.12 3.80
C PHE A 30 15.32 -10.31 3.76
N TRP A 31 15.11 -10.92 2.59
CA TRP A 31 14.09 -11.95 2.39
C TRP A 31 14.64 -13.36 2.11
N GLY A 32 15.95 -13.49 2.01
CA GLY A 32 16.63 -14.78 1.86
C GLY A 32 16.94 -15.17 0.41
N PRO A 33 17.85 -16.15 0.22
CA PRO A 33 18.40 -16.49 -1.10
C PRO A 33 17.40 -17.13 -2.06
N ASN A 34 16.33 -17.75 -1.55
CA ASN A 34 15.36 -18.47 -2.37
C ASN A 34 14.45 -17.55 -3.20
N ILE A 35 14.35 -16.27 -2.82
CA ILE A 35 13.51 -15.28 -3.53
C ILE A 35 14.18 -14.80 -4.81
N THR A 36 15.50 -14.77 -4.82
CA THR A 36 16.30 -14.17 -5.91
C THR A 36 16.21 -14.91 -7.24
N SER A 37 16.05 -16.24 -7.22
CA SER A 37 16.09 -17.03 -8.45
C SER A 37 14.84 -16.93 -9.33
N ARG A 38 13.67 -16.63 -8.77
CA ARG A 38 12.40 -16.52 -9.51
C ARG A 38 11.93 -15.09 -9.74
N THR A 39 12.25 -14.19 -8.82
CA THR A 39 11.72 -12.82 -8.79
C THR A 39 12.62 -11.84 -9.54
N ALA A 40 13.90 -12.11 -9.57
CA ALA A 40 14.92 -11.21 -10.07
C ALA A 40 14.84 -10.92 -11.57
N ILE A 41 14.58 -11.93 -12.38
CA ILE A 41 14.65 -11.78 -13.84
C ILE A 41 13.39 -11.12 -14.42
N ASN A 42 12.22 -11.29 -13.76
CA ASN A 42 10.94 -10.81 -14.29
C ASN A 42 10.38 -9.55 -13.62
N ASN A 43 10.96 -9.07 -12.52
CA ASN A 43 10.35 -8.04 -11.66
C ASN A 43 11.25 -6.84 -11.31
N GLU A 44 12.38 -6.65 -11.96
CA GLU A 44 13.29 -5.54 -11.67
C GLU A 44 12.58 -4.17 -11.70
N LEU A 45 11.75 -3.96 -12.72
CA LEU A 45 10.96 -2.74 -12.88
C LEU A 45 9.83 -2.57 -11.83
N GLN A 46 9.41 -3.65 -11.18
CA GLN A 46 8.30 -3.61 -10.22
C GLN A 46 8.75 -3.20 -8.81
N LEU A 47 10.04 -3.38 -8.48
CA LEU A 47 10.61 -3.00 -7.17
C LEU A 47 11.21 -1.60 -7.16
N GLU A 48 11.18 -0.87 -8.27
CA GLU A 48 11.71 0.50 -8.33
C GLU A 48 11.04 1.44 -7.31
N PRO A 49 9.70 1.42 -7.10
CA PRO A 49 9.07 2.20 -6.06
C PRO A 49 9.57 1.88 -4.64
N TYR A 50 9.86 0.61 -4.35
CA TYR A 50 10.45 0.21 -3.07
C TYR A 50 11.86 0.78 -2.91
N PHE A 51 12.72 0.68 -3.92
CA PHE A 51 14.09 1.20 -3.82
C PHE A 51 14.15 2.73 -3.84
N SER A 52 13.20 3.39 -4.47
CA SER A 52 13.01 4.84 -4.35
C SER A 52 12.69 5.22 -2.90
N TYR A 53 11.74 4.51 -2.26
CA TYR A 53 11.44 4.67 -0.84
C TYR A 53 12.67 4.39 0.03
N TYR A 54 13.38 3.27 -0.20
CA TYR A 54 14.60 2.88 0.51
C TYR A 54 15.64 4.01 0.49
N SER A 55 16.00 4.48 -0.70
CA SER A 55 16.97 5.56 -0.88
C SER A 55 16.52 6.86 -0.19
N LYS A 56 15.23 7.20 -0.27
CA LYS A 56 14.67 8.36 0.39
C LYS A 56 14.79 8.26 1.92
N GLN A 57 14.50 7.11 2.52
CA GLN A 57 14.64 6.91 3.97
C GLN A 57 16.09 7.02 4.42
N CYS A 58 17.02 6.39 3.69
CA CYS A 58 18.45 6.51 3.97
C CYS A 58 18.92 7.98 3.88
N HIS A 59 18.51 8.69 2.84
CA HIS A 59 18.89 10.09 2.66
C HIS A 59 18.34 10.99 3.78
N LEU A 60 17.09 10.78 4.20
CA LEU A 60 16.49 11.54 5.31
C LEU A 60 17.25 11.35 6.63
N MET A 61 17.67 10.12 6.92
CA MET A 61 18.40 9.82 8.15
C MET A 61 19.87 10.27 8.12
N LEU A 62 20.44 10.46 6.94
CA LEU A 62 21.82 10.93 6.74
C LEU A 62 21.91 12.45 6.49
N GLY A 63 20.78 13.15 6.38
CA GLY A 63 20.71 14.57 6.01
C GLY A 63 21.54 15.48 6.93
N ASP A 64 21.67 15.12 8.20
CA ASP A 64 22.46 15.86 9.22
C ASP A 64 23.89 15.33 9.37
N GLY A 65 24.46 14.74 8.33
CA GLY A 65 25.76 14.07 8.41
C GLY A 65 25.69 12.74 9.15
N GLY A 66 24.48 12.20 9.35
CA GLY A 66 24.22 10.91 10.00
C GLY A 66 24.42 10.94 11.53
N ARG A 67 24.20 12.06 12.17
CA ARG A 67 24.33 12.19 13.65
C ARG A 67 23.34 11.34 14.42
N HIS A 68 22.22 10.98 13.79
CA HIS A 68 21.12 10.24 14.42
C HIS A 68 21.14 8.72 14.14
N ILE A 69 22.14 8.21 13.43
CA ILE A 69 22.28 6.77 13.15
C ILE A 69 23.73 6.33 13.28
N SER A 70 23.94 5.12 13.76
CA SER A 70 25.26 4.45 13.82
C SER A 70 25.57 3.70 12.51
N ALA A 71 24.55 3.21 11.80
CA ALA A 71 24.70 2.50 10.55
C ALA A 71 25.24 3.43 9.44
N ARG A 72 26.24 2.98 8.69
CA ARG A 72 26.88 3.73 7.59
C ARG A 72 26.79 3.02 6.26
N ARG A 73 26.62 1.71 6.26
CA ARG A 73 26.64 0.83 5.11
C ARG A 73 25.36 0.02 5.00
N HIS A 74 25.03 -0.45 3.80
CA HIS A 74 23.89 -1.34 3.62
C HIS A 74 24.04 -2.66 4.40
N HIS A 75 25.28 -3.11 4.62
CA HIS A 75 25.59 -4.26 5.48
C HIS A 75 25.09 -4.09 6.90
N ASP A 76 25.25 -2.89 7.47
CA ASP A 76 24.84 -2.62 8.87
C ASP A 76 23.31 -2.76 9.01
N ILE A 77 22.56 -2.23 8.04
CA ILE A 77 21.09 -2.40 7.97
C ILE A 77 20.71 -3.87 7.79
N SER A 78 21.42 -4.58 6.92
CA SER A 78 21.18 -6.02 6.69
C SER A 78 21.38 -6.83 7.95
N HIS A 79 22.42 -6.54 8.71
CA HIS A 79 22.69 -7.19 10.00
C HIS A 79 21.57 -6.94 11.03
N ILE A 80 21.06 -5.70 11.12
CA ILE A 80 19.93 -5.40 11.99
C ILE A 80 18.68 -6.20 11.58
N VAL A 81 18.41 -6.32 10.27
CA VAL A 81 17.29 -7.14 9.78
C VAL A 81 17.47 -8.62 10.10
N GLU A 82 18.70 -9.14 10.09
CA GLU A 82 19.00 -10.50 10.55
C GLU A 82 18.67 -10.69 12.04
N LEU A 83 19.04 -9.72 12.91
CA LEU A 83 18.68 -9.74 14.33
C LEU A 83 17.15 -9.73 14.55
N PHE A 84 16.39 -8.97 13.73
CA PHE A 84 14.92 -9.04 13.74
C PHE A 84 14.42 -10.45 13.44
N ASN A 85 15.02 -11.12 12.47
CA ASN A 85 14.63 -12.48 12.09
C ASN A 85 15.00 -13.55 13.11
N GLU A 86 15.94 -13.26 14.01
CA GLU A 86 16.34 -14.11 15.14
C GLU A 86 15.42 -13.98 16.35
N GLU A 87 14.36 -13.18 16.27
CA GLU A 87 13.37 -12.93 17.34
C GLU A 87 14.00 -12.31 18.62
N LYS A 88 15.10 -11.56 18.45
CA LYS A 88 15.75 -10.87 19.57
C LYS A 88 14.89 -9.74 20.10
N THR A 89 15.03 -9.49 21.40
CA THR A 89 14.43 -8.32 22.03
C THR A 89 15.14 -7.03 21.60
N LEU A 90 14.54 -5.88 21.90
CA LEU A 90 15.17 -4.59 21.61
C LEU A 90 16.53 -4.47 22.31
N GLU A 91 16.60 -4.83 23.58
CA GLU A 91 17.83 -4.76 24.38
C GLU A 91 18.93 -5.64 23.79
N GLU A 92 18.62 -6.91 23.48
CA GLU A 92 19.56 -7.84 22.84
C GLU A 92 20.03 -7.33 21.48
N THR A 93 19.15 -6.65 20.74
CA THR A 93 19.48 -6.06 19.43
C THR A 93 20.43 -4.87 19.62
N VAL A 94 20.17 -4.00 20.59
CA VAL A 94 21.04 -2.86 20.93
C VAL A 94 22.42 -3.36 21.32
N ASP A 95 22.50 -4.37 22.20
CA ASP A 95 23.77 -4.94 22.68
C ASP A 95 24.57 -5.61 21.58
N ALA A 96 23.89 -6.33 20.67
CA ALA A 96 24.53 -6.94 19.49
C ALA A 96 25.11 -5.89 18.55
N ILE A 97 24.43 -4.78 18.33
CA ILE A 97 24.92 -3.67 17.50
C ILE A 97 26.08 -2.97 18.21
N ARG A 98 25.95 -2.69 19.51
CA ARG A 98 26.99 -2.05 20.31
C ARG A 98 28.31 -2.84 20.29
N SER A 99 28.24 -4.17 20.36
CA SER A 99 29.43 -5.03 20.28
C SER A 99 30.17 -4.98 18.95
N ASN A 100 29.47 -4.64 17.86
CA ASN A 100 30.05 -4.55 16.51
C ASN A 100 30.55 -3.14 16.13
N ILE A 101 30.12 -2.12 16.85
CA ILE A 101 30.63 -0.76 16.68
C ILE A 101 31.94 -0.65 17.47
N LEU A 102 33.05 -0.32 16.81
CA LEU A 102 34.28 0.09 17.46
C LEU A 102 33.95 1.23 18.44
N HIS A 103 34.09 0.99 19.74
CA HIS A 103 33.71 1.86 20.86
C HIS A 103 34.04 3.34 20.60
N LEU A 104 33.12 4.04 20.00
CA LEU A 104 33.06 5.47 20.01
C LEU A 104 32.30 5.81 21.32
N ASN A 105 33.00 6.09 22.40
CA ASN A 105 32.41 6.61 23.67
C ASN A 105 31.76 7.98 23.42
N LEU A 106 30.72 8.01 22.57
CA LEU A 106 29.95 9.22 22.27
C LEU A 106 28.77 9.30 23.25
N PRO A 107 28.45 10.48 23.78
CA PRO A 107 27.35 10.64 24.73
C PRO A 107 25.97 10.24 24.17
N ASP A 108 25.81 10.20 22.87
CA ASP A 108 24.54 9.91 22.19
C ASP A 108 24.53 8.53 21.44
N GLU A 109 25.41 7.60 21.86
CA GLU A 109 25.59 6.31 21.17
C GLU A 109 24.31 5.48 21.13
N GLU A 110 23.57 5.44 22.24
CA GLU A 110 22.32 4.68 22.32
C GLU A 110 21.24 5.22 21.38
N ASP A 111 21.08 6.54 21.32
CA ASP A 111 20.14 7.19 20.40
C ASP A 111 20.50 6.93 18.92
N MET A 112 21.79 6.90 18.60
CA MET A 112 22.28 6.56 17.27
C MET A 112 22.00 5.09 16.90
N ILE A 113 22.14 4.17 17.85
CA ILE A 113 21.80 2.76 17.65
C ILE A 113 20.30 2.61 17.45
N LEU A 114 19.47 3.23 18.29
CA LEU A 114 18.02 3.23 18.15
C LEU A 114 17.58 3.84 16.82
N GLY A 115 18.21 4.93 16.38
CA GLY A 115 17.98 5.53 15.07
C GLY A 115 18.26 4.56 13.93
N SER A 116 19.33 3.76 14.03
CA SER A 116 19.65 2.71 13.02
C SER A 116 18.65 1.58 13.03
N ILE A 117 18.20 1.14 14.20
CA ILE A 117 17.15 0.13 14.38
C ILE A 117 15.84 0.63 13.76
N ASN A 118 15.44 1.87 14.03
CA ASN A 118 14.25 2.48 13.47
C ASN A 118 14.34 2.60 11.94
N LEU A 119 15.51 2.96 11.39
CA LEU A 119 15.73 2.98 9.96
C LEU A 119 15.58 1.57 9.36
N ALA A 120 16.23 0.56 9.94
CA ALA A 120 16.11 -0.83 9.49
C ALA A 120 14.66 -1.33 9.52
N ALA A 121 13.92 -1.00 10.59
CA ALA A 121 12.50 -1.33 10.70
C ALA A 121 11.66 -0.66 9.60
N ARG A 122 11.88 0.64 9.30
CA ARG A 122 11.21 1.33 8.19
C ARG A 122 11.49 0.65 6.86
N LEU A 123 12.75 0.33 6.59
CA LEU A 123 13.16 -0.26 5.32
C LEU A 123 12.62 -1.69 5.13
N TYR A 124 12.56 -2.46 6.21
CA TYR A 124 12.16 -3.85 6.17
C TYR A 124 10.65 -4.08 6.29
N LEU A 125 9.92 -3.17 6.97
CA LEU A 125 8.49 -3.31 7.25
C LEU A 125 7.62 -2.33 6.44
N MET A 126 8.24 -1.29 5.88
CA MET A 126 7.54 -0.15 5.26
C MET A 126 6.46 0.44 6.17
N MET A 127 6.80 0.62 7.45
CA MET A 127 5.98 1.26 8.46
C MET A 127 6.78 2.37 9.13
N SER A 128 6.13 3.41 9.62
CA SER A 128 6.79 4.54 10.29
C SER A 128 7.24 4.13 11.69
N PHE A 129 8.54 4.03 11.92
CA PHE A 129 9.17 3.77 13.22
C PHE A 129 10.02 4.96 13.66
N GLY A 130 9.89 5.35 14.93
CA GLY A 130 10.67 6.42 15.54
C GLY A 130 10.57 7.77 14.83
N GLU A 131 11.35 8.73 15.25
CA GLU A 131 11.41 10.05 14.65
C GLU A 131 12.31 10.10 13.42
N VAL A 132 12.03 11.02 12.50
CA VAL A 132 12.87 11.33 11.35
C VAL A 132 13.40 12.74 11.53
N PRO A 133 14.73 12.94 11.57
CA PRO A 133 15.31 14.26 11.69
C PRO A 133 14.81 15.21 10.61
N ASN A 134 14.46 16.44 10.98
CA ASN A 134 14.01 17.49 10.04
C ASN A 134 12.80 17.16 9.15
N ALA A 135 12.11 16.07 9.41
CA ALA A 135 10.85 15.74 8.75
C ALA A 135 9.68 15.87 9.73
N ARG A 136 8.49 16.18 9.20
CA ARG A 136 7.28 16.01 10.01
C ARG A 136 7.15 14.54 10.36
N THR A 137 7.39 14.21 11.61
CA THR A 137 7.14 12.86 12.11
C THR A 137 5.66 12.56 11.92
N PRO A 138 5.29 11.43 11.31
CA PRO A 138 3.91 11.02 11.26
C PRO A 138 3.31 11.00 12.67
N GLU A 139 2.12 11.54 12.86
CA GLU A 139 1.43 11.60 14.17
C GLU A 139 1.35 10.24 14.91
N ARG A 140 1.69 9.15 14.25
CA ARG A 140 1.61 7.77 14.74
C ARG A 140 2.84 6.94 14.35
N ALA A 141 4.02 7.50 14.52
CA ALA A 141 5.24 6.70 14.42
C ALA A 141 5.26 5.65 15.53
N LEU A 142 5.64 4.42 15.19
CA LEU A 142 5.74 3.31 16.12
C LEU A 142 7.03 3.45 16.95
N SER A 143 6.93 3.17 18.24
CA SER A 143 8.09 3.02 19.12
C SER A 143 8.17 1.57 19.55
N TRP A 144 9.16 0.85 19.04
CA TRP A 144 9.39 -0.53 19.46
C TRP A 144 9.93 -0.55 20.87
N THR A 145 9.30 -1.34 21.75
CA THR A 145 9.68 -1.49 23.17
C THR A 145 9.59 -2.96 23.59
N GLY A 146 10.52 -3.38 24.41
CA GLY A 146 10.48 -4.65 25.16
C GLY A 146 10.73 -5.88 24.31
N ALA A 147 9.66 -6.63 23.98
CA ALA A 147 9.70 -7.94 23.33
C ALA A 147 10.33 -7.94 21.92
N SER A 148 10.31 -9.09 21.24
CA SER A 148 10.75 -9.16 19.85
C SER A 148 9.91 -8.26 18.95
N ILE A 149 10.46 -7.81 17.82
CA ILE A 149 9.71 -6.97 16.87
C ILE A 149 8.49 -7.71 16.30
N GLN A 150 8.53 -9.03 16.21
CA GLN A 150 7.42 -9.88 15.81
C GLN A 150 6.26 -9.80 16.80
N ASP A 151 6.56 -9.94 18.10
CA ASP A 151 5.54 -9.86 19.15
C ASP A 151 4.97 -8.45 19.27
N PHE A 152 5.83 -7.43 19.14
CA PHE A 152 5.41 -6.04 19.07
C PHE A 152 4.43 -5.81 17.90
N LEU A 153 4.77 -6.28 16.68
CA LEU A 153 3.90 -6.14 15.52
C LEU A 153 2.61 -6.95 15.68
N LYS A 154 2.68 -8.16 16.26
CA LYS A 154 1.50 -8.97 16.52
C LYS A 154 0.52 -8.26 17.45
N GLN A 155 1.01 -7.61 18.49
CA GLN A 155 0.19 -6.84 19.41
C GLN A 155 -0.33 -5.55 18.77
N HIS A 156 0.53 -4.84 18.02
CA HIS A 156 0.16 -3.56 17.39
C HIS A 156 -0.84 -3.73 16.25
N LEU A 157 -0.69 -4.78 15.45
CA LEU A 157 -1.56 -5.12 14.32
C LEU A 157 -2.69 -6.08 14.73
N GLU A 158 -2.93 -6.28 16.03
CA GLU A 158 -4.04 -7.11 16.50
C GLU A 158 -5.36 -6.63 15.89
N PRO A 159 -6.16 -7.54 15.34
CA PRO A 159 -7.43 -7.18 14.74
C PRO A 159 -8.37 -6.54 15.75
N ARG A 160 -8.72 -5.29 15.53
CA ARG A 160 -9.71 -4.56 16.32
C ARG A 160 -10.96 -4.41 15.47
N GLN A 161 -11.96 -5.28 15.71
CA GLN A 161 -13.28 -5.15 15.09
C GLN A 161 -14.19 -4.44 16.07
N VAL A 162 -14.15 -3.11 16.10
CA VAL A 162 -14.96 -2.27 16.96
C VAL A 162 -16.28 -1.93 16.26
N LEU A 163 -16.25 -1.80 14.93
CA LEU A 163 -17.43 -1.44 14.16
C LEU A 163 -18.23 -2.69 13.79
N ALA A 164 -19.49 -2.74 14.25
CA ALA A 164 -20.41 -3.80 13.86
C ALA A 164 -20.72 -3.68 12.36
N SER A 165 -20.37 -4.70 11.58
CA SER A 165 -20.83 -4.84 10.20
C SER A 165 -21.86 -5.96 10.14
N THR A 166 -23.08 -5.64 9.77
CA THR A 166 -24.08 -6.64 9.41
C THR A 166 -23.79 -7.12 7.99
N SER A 167 -23.22 -8.31 7.84
CA SER A 167 -23.09 -9.11 6.60
C SER A 167 -23.09 -8.32 5.26
N VAL A 168 -22.32 -7.22 5.19
CA VAL A 168 -22.32 -6.32 4.05
C VAL A 168 -21.39 -6.84 2.96
N LYS A 169 -21.96 -7.08 1.77
CA LYS A 169 -21.20 -7.45 0.58
C LYS A 169 -20.74 -6.20 -0.18
N LEU A 170 -19.45 -6.08 -0.39
CA LEU A 170 -18.86 -5.03 -1.20
C LEU A 170 -19.19 -5.27 -2.68
N GLN A 171 -19.85 -4.28 -3.29
CA GLN A 171 -20.27 -4.35 -4.68
C GLN A 171 -19.06 -4.24 -5.63
N LYS A 172 -19.19 -4.72 -6.88
CA LYS A 172 -18.12 -4.58 -7.88
C LYS A 172 -17.77 -3.12 -8.19
N ILE A 173 -18.73 -2.21 -8.00
CA ILE A 173 -18.53 -0.78 -8.19
C ILE A 173 -17.61 -0.16 -7.13
N PHE A 174 -17.43 -0.82 -5.98
CA PHE A 174 -16.53 -0.38 -4.91
C PHE A 174 -15.08 -0.70 -5.31
N ASN A 175 -14.47 0.21 -6.05
CA ASN A 175 -13.08 0.16 -6.49
C ASN A 175 -12.47 1.57 -6.42
N ALA A 176 -11.13 1.66 -6.41
CA ALA A 176 -10.40 2.90 -6.21
C ALA A 176 -10.77 3.99 -7.23
N ARG A 177 -10.95 3.64 -8.50
CA ARG A 177 -11.35 4.61 -9.53
C ARG A 177 -12.74 5.18 -9.26
N ASN A 178 -13.69 4.35 -8.85
CA ASN A 178 -15.05 4.80 -8.55
C ASN A 178 -15.13 5.54 -7.21
N ILE A 179 -14.31 5.18 -6.22
CA ILE A 179 -14.13 5.94 -4.98
C ILE A 179 -13.73 7.37 -5.33
N GLN A 180 -12.77 7.55 -6.22
CA GLN A 180 -12.37 8.88 -6.67
C GLN A 180 -13.42 9.56 -7.55
N ARG A 181 -14.02 8.84 -8.52
CA ARG A 181 -14.90 9.43 -9.53
C ARG A 181 -16.32 9.67 -9.02
N LEU A 182 -16.90 8.74 -8.25
CA LEU A 182 -18.30 8.77 -7.83
C LEU A 182 -18.48 9.38 -6.44
N ALA A 183 -17.55 9.12 -5.53
CA ALA A 183 -17.61 9.69 -4.19
C ALA A 183 -16.73 10.94 -4.02
N GLY A 184 -15.91 11.31 -5.02
CA GLY A 184 -15.03 12.48 -4.91
C GLY A 184 -13.87 12.32 -3.92
N ILE A 185 -13.72 11.15 -3.29
CA ILE A 185 -12.68 10.87 -2.32
C ILE A 185 -11.33 10.81 -3.05
N LYS A 186 -10.40 11.68 -2.68
CA LYS A 186 -9.07 11.70 -3.29
C LYS A 186 -8.22 10.55 -2.78
N ILE A 187 -7.50 9.88 -3.67
CA ILE A 187 -6.56 8.83 -3.29
C ILE A 187 -5.21 9.48 -2.99
N GLU A 188 -4.69 9.23 -1.79
CA GLU A 188 -3.36 9.59 -1.37
C GLU A 188 -2.50 8.32 -1.32
N TRP A 189 -1.50 8.26 -2.21
CA TRP A 189 -0.61 7.11 -2.29
C TRP A 189 0.40 7.16 -1.15
N THR A 190 0.51 6.08 -0.40
CA THR A 190 1.43 6.00 0.73
C THR A 190 2.36 4.80 0.61
N SER A 191 3.61 5.00 1.04
CA SER A 191 4.58 3.91 1.24
C SER A 191 4.60 3.42 2.70
N ASP A 192 3.75 3.99 3.58
CA ASP A 192 3.58 3.52 4.95
C ASP A 192 2.42 2.53 5.03
N LEU A 193 2.76 1.26 5.28
CA LEU A 193 1.78 0.18 5.39
C LEU A 193 0.81 0.41 6.55
N GLY A 194 1.25 1.05 7.65
CA GLY A 194 0.41 1.39 8.78
C GLY A 194 -0.71 2.40 8.46
N GLN A 195 -0.56 3.19 7.38
CA GLN A 195 -1.56 4.16 6.93
C GLN A 195 -2.56 3.57 5.91
N HIS A 196 -2.41 2.31 5.50
CA HIS A 196 -3.27 1.71 4.48
C HIS A 196 -4.76 1.82 4.85
N LEU A 197 -5.60 2.28 3.91
CA LEU A 197 -7.05 2.52 4.05
C LEU A 197 -7.45 3.52 5.15
N ARG A 198 -6.55 4.37 5.62
CA ARG A 198 -6.88 5.42 6.58
C ARG A 198 -7.56 6.59 5.86
N MET A 199 -8.70 7.01 6.38
CA MET A 199 -9.32 8.27 5.97
C MET A 199 -8.61 9.45 6.65
N ILE A 200 -8.40 10.52 5.90
CA ILE A 200 -7.69 11.74 6.31
C ILE A 200 -8.42 12.98 5.79
N HIS A 201 -8.16 14.13 6.42
CA HIS A 201 -8.79 15.42 6.08
C HIS A 201 -10.32 15.34 6.04
N ASP A 202 -10.94 14.99 7.19
CA ASP A 202 -12.40 14.89 7.34
C ASP A 202 -13.06 14.05 6.23
N ASP A 203 -12.49 12.85 6.00
CA ASP A 203 -12.97 11.86 5.02
C ASP A 203 -12.87 12.27 3.54
N GLU A 204 -12.21 13.40 3.24
CA GLU A 204 -11.97 13.80 1.84
C GLU A 204 -10.94 12.95 1.11
N ARG A 205 -10.05 12.28 1.84
CA ARG A 205 -8.96 11.49 1.26
C ARG A 205 -8.83 10.14 1.92
N VAL A 206 -8.39 9.17 1.14
CA VAL A 206 -8.02 7.84 1.62
C VAL A 206 -6.57 7.53 1.28
N ALA A 207 -5.78 7.13 2.29
CA ALA A 207 -4.41 6.69 2.09
C ALA A 207 -4.41 5.24 1.61
N ILE A 208 -3.78 4.96 0.48
CA ILE A 208 -3.67 3.61 -0.08
C ILE A 208 -2.19 3.24 -0.22
N PHE A 209 -1.79 2.18 0.47
CA PHE A 209 -0.46 1.60 0.34
C PHE A 209 -0.29 1.00 -1.06
N HIS A 210 0.75 1.42 -1.79
CA HIS A 210 0.89 1.04 -3.19
C HIS A 210 1.97 -0.01 -3.49
N ASN A 211 2.87 -0.31 -2.55
CA ASN A 211 4.00 -1.22 -2.81
C ASN A 211 3.57 -2.71 -2.76
N ALA A 212 2.78 -3.15 -3.73
CA ALA A 212 2.30 -4.53 -3.81
C ALA A 212 3.45 -5.53 -4.08
N SER A 213 4.49 -5.13 -4.80
CA SER A 213 5.68 -5.94 -5.02
C SER A 213 6.41 -6.28 -3.72
N PHE A 214 6.53 -5.31 -2.81
CA PHE A 214 7.07 -5.51 -1.47
C PHE A 214 6.25 -6.54 -0.67
N LEU A 215 4.92 -6.43 -0.65
CA LEU A 215 4.06 -7.41 0.03
C LEU A 215 4.27 -8.83 -0.50
N ARG A 216 4.49 -8.98 -1.81
CA ARG A 216 4.77 -10.28 -2.42
C ARG A 216 6.12 -10.86 -2.03
N LEU A 217 7.14 -10.04 -1.80
CA LEU A 217 8.42 -10.53 -1.27
C LEU A 217 8.21 -11.20 0.09
N HIS A 218 7.44 -10.56 0.99
CA HIS A 218 7.10 -11.15 2.28
C HIS A 218 6.25 -12.42 2.13
N GLN A 219 5.23 -12.42 1.25
CA GLN A 219 4.41 -13.59 0.97
C GLN A 219 5.24 -14.78 0.46
N GLN A 220 6.14 -14.57 -0.49
CA GLN A 220 6.99 -15.62 -1.06
C GLN A 220 7.94 -16.22 -0.04
N ARG A 221 8.47 -15.42 0.88
CA ARG A 221 9.29 -15.91 1.99
C ARG A 221 8.54 -16.93 2.83
N TYR A 222 7.25 -16.73 3.09
CA TYR A 222 6.45 -17.66 3.88
C TYR A 222 6.12 -18.96 3.14
N VAL A 223 5.87 -18.89 1.84
CA VAL A 223 5.58 -20.07 1.00
C VAL A 223 6.81 -20.99 0.91
N THR A 224 7.99 -20.44 0.70
CA THR A 224 9.23 -21.23 0.62
C THR A 224 9.58 -21.91 1.94
N SER A 225 9.32 -21.27 3.07
CA SER A 225 9.52 -21.85 4.40
C SER A 225 8.61 -23.05 4.67
N ASN A 226 7.35 -22.99 4.21
CA ASN A 226 6.39 -24.09 4.39
C ASN A 226 6.64 -25.26 3.43
N SER A 227 7.12 -25.01 2.21
CA SER A 227 7.43 -26.05 1.21
C SER A 227 8.56 -26.97 1.68
N ASN A 228 9.51 -26.47 2.45
CA ASN A 228 10.61 -27.24 2.99
C ASN A 228 10.20 -28.17 4.15
N ARG A 229 9.01 -28.00 4.75
CA ARG A 229 8.48 -28.90 5.78
C ARG A 229 7.97 -30.26 5.24
N PHE A 230 7.68 -30.35 3.95
CA PHE A 230 7.17 -31.58 3.30
C PHE A 230 8.21 -32.37 2.51
N ARG A 231 9.48 -31.98 2.54
CA ARG A 231 10.55 -32.73 1.89
C ARG A 231 11.27 -33.58 2.92
N PHE A 232 11.08 -34.89 2.80
CA PHE A 232 11.74 -35.95 3.54
C PHE A 232 13.25 -35.74 3.74
N GLU A 233 13.69 -35.97 4.96
CA GLU A 233 15.00 -36.39 5.43
C GLU A 233 16.24 -35.92 4.66
N SER A 234 16.95 -34.96 5.24
CA SER A 234 18.41 -34.98 5.27
C SER A 234 18.98 -34.04 6.34
N PRO A 235 20.19 -34.32 6.83
CA PRO A 235 20.48 -34.21 8.25
C PRO A 235 21.09 -32.86 8.65
N LYS A 236 20.87 -32.55 9.92
CA LYS A 236 21.72 -31.76 10.83
C LYS A 236 22.36 -30.48 10.28
N ASN A 237 21.92 -29.40 10.87
CA ASN A 237 22.45 -28.03 10.81
C ASN A 237 21.93 -27.15 9.67
N ILE A 238 20.78 -26.60 9.89
CA ILE A 238 20.49 -25.16 9.70
C ILE A 238 19.13 -24.94 10.36
N ASN A 239 19.11 -24.51 11.62
CA ASN A 239 17.94 -23.95 12.31
C ASN A 239 17.65 -22.55 11.73
N THR A 240 17.38 -22.43 10.45
CA THR A 240 16.71 -21.25 9.93
C THR A 240 15.21 -21.45 10.12
N ARG A 241 14.74 -21.30 11.35
CA ARG A 241 13.36 -20.90 11.60
C ARG A 241 13.19 -19.55 10.89
N CYS A 242 12.68 -19.57 9.68
CA CYS A 242 12.21 -18.35 9.02
C CYS A 242 10.99 -17.87 9.80
N SER A 243 11.20 -17.08 10.84
CA SER A 243 10.10 -16.54 11.62
C SER A 243 9.30 -15.55 10.76
N ARG A 244 7.99 -15.56 10.95
CA ARG A 244 7.11 -14.63 10.26
C ARG A 244 7.20 -13.29 10.98
N ILE A 245 7.68 -12.26 10.29
CA ILE A 245 7.77 -10.92 10.87
C ILE A 245 6.39 -10.28 11.05
N PHE A 246 5.48 -10.49 10.11
CA PHE A 246 4.10 -10.03 10.20
C PHE A 246 3.16 -11.12 10.74
N PRO A 247 2.08 -10.74 11.43
CA PRO A 247 1.04 -11.68 11.85
C PRO A 247 0.51 -12.52 10.69
N GLU A 248 0.03 -13.73 11.01
CA GLU A 248 -0.49 -14.64 9.98
C GLU A 248 -1.71 -14.05 9.27
N GLY A 249 -1.70 -14.09 7.93
CA GLY A 249 -2.78 -13.56 7.11
C GLY A 249 -2.75 -12.05 6.87
N PHE A 250 -1.96 -11.26 7.60
CA PHE A 250 -1.91 -9.81 7.45
C PHE A 250 -1.50 -9.36 6.04
N ILE A 251 -0.42 -9.92 5.50
CA ILE A 251 0.06 -9.63 4.14
C ILE A 251 -0.95 -10.08 3.08
N ASP A 252 -1.52 -11.28 3.25
CA ASP A 252 -2.52 -11.82 2.31
C ASP A 252 -3.78 -10.97 2.31
N GLU A 253 -4.23 -10.51 3.47
CA GLU A 253 -5.39 -9.62 3.57
C GLU A 253 -5.10 -8.25 2.95
N THR A 254 -3.91 -7.69 3.15
CA THR A 254 -3.52 -6.44 2.51
C THR A 254 -3.51 -6.58 0.97
N LEU A 255 -2.98 -7.66 0.43
CA LEU A 255 -3.06 -7.95 -1.02
C LEU A 255 -4.51 -8.12 -1.49
N ARG A 256 -5.39 -8.68 -0.66
CA ARG A 256 -6.83 -8.80 -0.95
C ARG A 256 -7.53 -7.45 -0.96
N THR A 257 -7.18 -6.51 -0.06
CA THR A 257 -7.72 -5.13 -0.13
C THR A 257 -7.26 -4.43 -1.40
N LEU A 258 -6.02 -4.62 -1.83
CA LEU A 258 -5.54 -4.11 -3.12
C LEU A 258 -6.29 -4.76 -4.29
N ALA A 259 -6.55 -6.08 -4.26
CA ALA A 259 -7.35 -6.77 -5.27
C ALA A 259 -8.82 -6.29 -5.31
N LEU A 260 -9.37 -5.85 -4.17
CA LEU A 260 -10.68 -5.23 -4.07
C LEU A 260 -10.70 -3.87 -4.75
N LEU A 261 -9.73 -3.02 -4.43
CA LEU A 261 -9.63 -1.65 -4.94
C LEU A 261 -9.17 -1.57 -6.39
N PHE A 262 -8.30 -2.50 -6.82
CA PHE A 262 -7.73 -2.57 -8.18
C PHE A 262 -8.02 -3.92 -8.85
N PRO A 263 -9.29 -4.26 -9.07
CA PRO A 263 -9.66 -5.56 -9.63
C PRO A 263 -9.06 -5.75 -11.03
N GLN A 264 -8.25 -6.81 -11.19
CA GLN A 264 -7.56 -7.13 -12.43
C GLN A 264 -8.52 -7.38 -13.61
N SER A 265 -9.74 -7.81 -13.31
CA SER A 265 -10.81 -8.05 -14.30
C SER A 265 -11.44 -6.76 -14.84
N ASP A 266 -11.26 -5.62 -14.19
CA ASP A 266 -11.83 -4.34 -14.60
C ASP A 266 -10.88 -3.61 -15.56
N LYS A 267 -11.27 -3.53 -16.85
CA LYS A 267 -10.46 -2.89 -17.90
C LYS A 267 -10.27 -1.40 -17.67
N GLU A 268 -11.27 -0.73 -17.09
CA GLU A 268 -11.24 0.69 -16.83
C GLU A 268 -10.28 1.04 -15.68
N VAL A 269 -10.32 0.24 -14.59
CA VAL A 269 -9.38 0.37 -13.48
C VAL A 269 -7.95 0.07 -13.96
N LYS A 270 -7.78 -0.98 -14.76
CA LYS A 270 -6.47 -1.34 -15.32
C LYS A 270 -5.86 -0.22 -16.16
N LYS A 271 -6.65 0.39 -17.05
CA LYS A 271 -6.23 1.53 -17.90
C LYS A 271 -5.90 2.75 -17.03
N TRP A 272 -6.70 3.01 -16.02
CA TRP A 272 -6.48 4.13 -15.10
C TRP A 272 -5.17 3.97 -14.32
N VAL A 273 -4.89 2.79 -13.75
CA VAL A 273 -3.64 2.51 -13.04
C VAL A 273 -2.42 2.64 -13.96
N GLN A 274 -2.53 2.25 -15.24
CA GLN A 274 -1.43 2.41 -16.21
C GLN A 274 -1.06 3.88 -16.46
N GLY A 275 -1.99 4.81 -16.25
CA GLY A 275 -1.77 6.24 -16.37
C GLY A 275 -1.23 6.92 -15.10
N LEU A 276 -1.01 6.17 -14.00
CA LEU A 276 -0.44 6.71 -12.78
C LEU A 276 1.07 6.96 -12.94
N PRO A 277 1.65 7.88 -12.13
CA PRO A 277 3.09 8.14 -12.13
C PRO A 277 3.91 6.86 -11.90
N SER A 278 5.13 6.83 -12.45
CA SER A 278 6.07 5.70 -12.33
C SER A 278 6.53 5.42 -10.89
N GLU A 279 6.38 6.38 -10.00
CA GLU A 279 6.68 6.27 -8.57
C GLU A 279 5.72 5.31 -7.85
N ILE A 280 4.56 5.03 -8.46
CA ILE A 280 3.56 4.12 -7.91
C ILE A 280 3.78 2.72 -8.47
N ASP A 281 3.82 1.73 -7.57
CA ASP A 281 4.02 0.34 -7.93
C ASP A 281 2.89 -0.18 -8.82
N GLN A 282 3.22 -0.43 -10.08
CA GLN A 282 2.29 -0.95 -11.07
C GLN A 282 1.79 -2.37 -10.76
N SER A 283 2.40 -3.04 -9.77
CA SER A 283 2.01 -4.38 -9.32
C SER A 283 0.65 -4.40 -8.61
N VAL A 284 0.11 -3.25 -8.18
CA VAL A 284 -1.25 -3.17 -7.62
C VAL A 284 -2.31 -3.70 -8.58
N ARG A 285 -2.12 -3.54 -9.91
CA ARG A 285 -3.04 -4.01 -10.95
C ARG A 285 -3.08 -5.51 -11.16
N ILE A 286 -2.10 -6.25 -10.60
CA ILE A 286 -1.98 -7.70 -10.74
C ILE A 286 -2.22 -8.44 -9.43
N CYS A 287 -2.76 -7.77 -8.40
CA CYS A 287 -3.12 -8.40 -7.13
C CYS A 287 -4.29 -9.40 -7.25
N GLY A 288 -4.90 -9.51 -8.43
CA GLY A 288 -5.99 -10.44 -8.69
C GLY A 288 -7.36 -9.77 -8.70
N SER A 289 -8.40 -10.57 -8.58
CA SER A 289 -9.78 -10.12 -8.49
C SER A 289 -10.53 -10.97 -7.47
N LEU A 290 -11.34 -10.33 -6.63
CA LEU A 290 -12.11 -11.04 -5.62
C LEU A 290 -13.40 -11.61 -6.20
N GLY A 291 -13.66 -12.89 -5.91
CA GLY A 291 -14.94 -13.54 -6.14
C GLY A 291 -16.07 -12.93 -5.29
N ALA A 292 -17.30 -13.35 -5.54
CA ALA A 292 -18.48 -12.85 -4.84
C ALA A 292 -18.38 -13.06 -3.30
N ASP A 293 -17.96 -14.25 -2.89
CA ASP A 293 -17.88 -14.64 -1.48
C ASP A 293 -16.69 -14.00 -0.75
N SER A 294 -15.62 -13.66 -1.49
CA SER A 294 -14.44 -13.00 -0.92
C SER A 294 -14.61 -11.49 -0.72
N ARG A 295 -15.74 -10.90 -1.19
CA ARG A 295 -16.05 -9.47 -1.08
C ARG A 295 -16.97 -9.15 0.09
N HIS A 296 -17.19 -10.05 1.03
CA HIS A 296 -17.87 -9.76 2.30
C HIS A 296 -16.93 -9.06 3.27
N ILE A 297 -17.39 -8.01 3.94
CA ILE A 297 -16.60 -7.20 4.89
C ILE A 297 -16.03 -8.09 6.00
N GLU A 298 -16.76 -9.08 6.46
CA GLU A 298 -16.36 -10.07 7.48
C GLU A 298 -15.11 -10.89 7.10
N ARG A 299 -14.75 -10.92 5.80
CA ARG A 299 -13.54 -11.58 5.33
C ARG A 299 -12.27 -10.76 5.54
N PHE A 300 -12.42 -9.50 5.94
CA PHE A 300 -11.32 -8.62 6.29
C PHE A 300 -11.25 -8.55 7.81
N THR A 301 -10.13 -8.99 8.37
CA THR A 301 -9.93 -9.09 9.83
C THR A 301 -9.09 -7.93 10.34
N TYR A 302 -7.96 -7.65 9.68
CA TYR A 302 -7.03 -6.59 10.03
C TYR A 302 -7.49 -5.21 9.56
N TRP A 303 -8.07 -5.15 8.37
CA TRP A 303 -8.53 -3.92 7.73
C TRP A 303 -10.03 -3.70 7.84
N HIS A 304 -10.73 -4.51 8.62
CA HIS A 304 -12.18 -4.50 8.78
C HIS A 304 -12.74 -3.10 9.00
N ASP A 305 -12.36 -2.45 10.09
CA ASP A 305 -12.93 -1.15 10.46
C ASP A 305 -12.63 -0.06 9.44
N ARG A 306 -11.42 -0.08 8.84
CA ARG A 306 -11.07 0.88 7.78
C ARG A 306 -11.84 0.65 6.49
N VAL A 307 -12.13 -0.60 6.14
CA VAL A 307 -12.98 -0.95 4.99
C VAL A 307 -14.43 -0.53 5.27
N VAL A 308 -14.93 -0.71 6.49
CA VAL A 308 -16.27 -0.28 6.91
C VAL A 308 -16.39 1.24 6.77
N VAL A 309 -15.48 2.01 7.36
CA VAL A 309 -15.48 3.48 7.29
C VAL A 309 -15.41 3.94 5.83
N LEU A 310 -14.47 3.43 5.04
CA LEU A 310 -14.35 3.80 3.63
C LEU A 310 -15.63 3.47 2.83
N LYS A 311 -16.27 2.32 3.13
CA LYS A 311 -17.54 1.93 2.50
C LYS A 311 -18.67 2.85 2.91
N GLN A 312 -18.76 3.21 4.18
CA GLN A 312 -19.76 4.14 4.69
C GLN A 312 -19.64 5.50 4.02
N VAL A 313 -18.46 6.10 4.01
CA VAL A 313 -18.20 7.39 3.34
C VAL A 313 -18.52 7.29 1.84
N PHE A 314 -18.11 6.18 1.18
CA PHE A 314 -18.45 5.97 -0.23
C PHE A 314 -19.95 5.94 -0.50
N ASP A 315 -20.77 5.40 0.41
CA ASP A 315 -22.23 5.31 0.25
C ASP A 315 -22.96 6.59 0.66
N GLU A 316 -22.42 7.35 1.61
CA GLU A 316 -23.02 8.60 2.14
C GLU A 316 -22.86 9.77 1.17
N VAL A 317 -21.76 9.82 0.42
CA VAL A 317 -21.51 10.92 -0.50
C VAL A 317 -22.59 10.96 -1.59
N GLU A 318 -23.34 12.05 -1.58
CA GLU A 318 -24.30 12.36 -2.64
C GLU A 318 -23.58 12.89 -3.89
N PRO A 319 -24.02 12.48 -5.09
CA PRO A 319 -23.41 12.97 -6.32
C PRO A 319 -23.67 14.47 -6.48
N GLY A 320 -22.66 15.28 -6.19
CA GLY A 320 -22.75 16.76 -6.22
C GLY A 320 -22.84 17.39 -7.61
N THR A 321 -22.70 16.62 -8.68
CA THR A 321 -22.73 17.12 -10.07
C THR A 321 -23.58 16.24 -11.00
N VAL A 322 -24.20 16.85 -12.00
CA VAL A 322 -25.02 16.15 -13.01
C VAL A 322 -24.22 15.06 -13.72
N ALA A 323 -22.92 15.26 -13.94
CA ALA A 323 -22.02 14.26 -14.52
C ALA A 323 -21.83 13.04 -13.63
N HIS A 324 -21.83 13.21 -12.30
CA HIS A 324 -21.79 12.12 -11.33
C HIS A 324 -23.12 11.36 -11.32
N LEU A 325 -24.27 12.05 -11.35
CA LEU A 325 -25.62 11.45 -11.43
C LEU A 325 -25.76 10.59 -12.70
N TRP A 326 -25.18 11.02 -13.82
CA TRP A 326 -25.23 10.29 -15.10
C TRP A 326 -24.56 8.92 -15.03
N ASN A 327 -23.48 8.80 -14.30
CA ASN A 327 -22.69 7.58 -14.16
C ASN A 327 -22.99 6.77 -12.89
N ASP A 328 -23.68 7.38 -11.90
CA ASP A 328 -23.91 6.75 -10.61
C ASP A 328 -25.17 5.87 -10.63
N ARG A 329 -24.94 4.57 -10.70
CA ARG A 329 -25.99 3.53 -10.64
C ARG A 329 -26.21 2.99 -9.23
N ARG A 330 -25.65 3.62 -8.18
CA ARG A 330 -25.82 3.16 -6.79
C ARG A 330 -27.26 3.31 -6.32
N ARG A 331 -27.94 4.35 -6.80
CA ARG A 331 -29.35 4.67 -6.45
C ARG A 331 -30.23 4.59 -7.71
N PRO A 332 -30.74 3.40 -8.08
CA PRO A 332 -31.45 3.21 -9.33
C PRO A 332 -32.68 4.12 -9.48
N VAL A 333 -33.39 4.41 -8.37
CA VAL A 333 -34.58 5.27 -8.39
C VAL A 333 -34.21 6.70 -8.83
N GLN A 334 -33.16 7.29 -8.26
CA GLN A 334 -32.71 8.64 -8.63
C GLN A 334 -32.22 8.69 -10.10
N TRP A 335 -31.56 7.64 -10.56
CA TRP A 335 -31.11 7.54 -11.95
C TRP A 335 -32.30 7.50 -12.93
N TYR A 336 -33.33 6.69 -12.67
CA TYR A 336 -34.54 6.65 -13.51
C TYR A 336 -35.29 7.98 -13.49
N THR A 337 -35.40 8.63 -12.33
CA THR A 337 -36.08 9.94 -12.21
C THR A 337 -35.36 11.00 -13.04
N LEU A 338 -34.00 11.03 -12.99
CA LEU A 338 -33.21 11.96 -13.81
C LEU A 338 -33.45 11.76 -15.32
N TRP A 339 -33.43 10.52 -15.79
CA TRP A 339 -33.65 10.19 -17.19
C TRP A 339 -35.07 10.49 -17.65
N THR A 340 -36.07 10.22 -16.80
CA THR A 340 -37.45 10.56 -17.09
C THR A 340 -37.63 12.09 -17.19
N ALA A 341 -37.05 12.85 -16.27
CA ALA A 341 -37.09 14.32 -16.32
C ALA A 341 -36.40 14.86 -17.59
N ALA A 342 -35.22 14.34 -17.93
CA ALA A 342 -34.50 14.73 -19.14
C ALA A 342 -35.33 14.42 -20.44
N LEU A 343 -35.99 13.26 -20.48
CA LEU A 343 -36.87 12.88 -21.62
C LEU A 343 -38.05 13.85 -21.72
N VAL A 344 -38.71 14.17 -20.60
CA VAL A 344 -39.85 15.11 -20.57
C VAL A 344 -39.42 16.48 -21.09
N ILE A 345 -38.29 17.01 -20.60
CA ILE A 345 -37.75 18.30 -21.07
C ILE A 345 -37.47 18.27 -22.56
N LEU A 346 -36.83 17.21 -23.08
CA LEU A 346 -36.53 17.06 -24.49
C LEU A 346 -37.82 17.04 -25.36
N LEU A 347 -38.82 16.29 -24.90
CA LEU A 347 -40.12 16.23 -25.59
C LEU A 347 -40.83 17.60 -25.57
N THR A 348 -40.79 18.31 -24.43
CA THR A 348 -41.39 19.65 -24.28
C THR A 348 -40.74 20.63 -25.25
N ILE A 349 -39.41 20.64 -25.34
CA ILE A 349 -38.66 21.51 -26.28
C ILE A 349 -39.01 21.13 -27.71
N PHE A 350 -39.06 19.83 -28.05
CA PHE A 350 -39.40 19.34 -29.40
C PHE A 350 -40.80 19.77 -29.82
N PHE A 351 -41.83 19.53 -28.99
CA PHE A 351 -43.18 19.91 -29.32
C PHE A 351 -43.36 21.44 -29.34
N GLY A 352 -42.70 22.19 -28.44
CA GLY A 352 -42.68 23.63 -28.48
C GLY A 352 -42.09 24.19 -29.81
N PHE A 353 -41.01 23.58 -30.27
CA PHE A 353 -40.41 23.93 -31.57
C PHE A 353 -41.37 23.65 -32.74
N VAL A 354 -42.03 22.46 -32.79
CA VAL A 354 -43.01 22.12 -33.79
C VAL A 354 -44.16 23.13 -33.83
N GLN A 355 -44.71 23.48 -32.65
CA GLN A 355 -45.77 24.48 -32.53
C GLN A 355 -45.33 25.87 -33.04
N CYS A 356 -44.09 26.28 -32.74
CA CYS A 356 -43.56 27.55 -33.27
C CYS A 356 -43.47 27.53 -34.79
N VAL A 357 -43.03 26.44 -35.38
CA VAL A 357 -42.97 26.29 -36.87
C VAL A 357 -44.36 26.29 -37.46
N GLU A 358 -45.32 25.54 -36.89
CA GLU A 358 -46.72 25.53 -37.37
C GLU A 358 -47.35 26.92 -37.25
N GLY A 359 -47.15 27.64 -36.14
CA GLY A 359 -47.61 29.00 -35.95
C GLY A 359 -47.04 29.97 -37.00
N ALA A 360 -45.73 29.85 -37.29
CA ALA A 360 -45.09 30.66 -38.34
C ALA A 360 -45.69 30.36 -39.73
N PHE A 361 -45.97 29.09 -40.06
CA PHE A 361 -46.65 28.70 -41.30
C PHE A 361 -48.09 29.23 -41.39
N GLN A 362 -48.84 29.24 -40.30
CA GLN A 362 -50.19 29.79 -40.26
C GLN A 362 -50.16 31.31 -40.50
N VAL A 363 -49.28 32.04 -39.87
CA VAL A 363 -49.15 33.49 -40.08
C VAL A 363 -48.72 33.77 -41.52
N TYR A 364 -47.77 33.03 -42.09
CA TYR A 364 -47.36 33.18 -43.48
C TYR A 364 -48.51 32.97 -44.45
N LYS A 365 -49.33 31.91 -44.27
CA LYS A 365 -50.52 31.64 -45.10
C LYS A 365 -51.58 32.72 -44.95
N ALA A 366 -51.73 33.31 -43.77
CA ALA A 366 -52.72 34.39 -43.55
C ALA A 366 -52.31 35.71 -44.24
N TYR A 367 -50.99 35.96 -44.39
CA TYR A 367 -50.49 37.19 -45.06
C TYR A 367 -50.40 37.03 -46.58
N TYR A 368 -50.22 35.79 -47.09
CA TYR A 368 -50.11 35.52 -48.52
C TYR A 368 -51.16 34.47 -48.92
N PRO A 369 -52.48 34.81 -48.89
CA PRO A 369 -53.53 33.91 -49.41
C PRO A 369 -53.35 33.77 -50.90
N LYS A 370 -53.21 32.53 -51.38
CA LYS A 370 -53.24 32.25 -52.79
C LYS A 370 -54.68 32.21 -53.30
#